data_1db0b49dc1b11beb48572f9a321969e8
#
_entry.id   1db0b49dc1b11beb48572f9a321969e8
#
_cell.length_a   1.000
_cell.length_b   1.000
_cell.length_c   1.000
_cell.angle_alpha   90.00
_cell.angle_beta   90.00
_cell.angle_gamma   90.00
#
_symmetry.space_group_name_H-M   'P 1'
#
loop_
_entity.id
_entity.type
_entity.pdbx_description
1 polymer ?
#
loop_
_entity_poly.entity_id
_entity_poly.type
_entity_poly.pdbx_seq_one_letter_code
_entity_poly.pdbx_strand_id
1 'polypeptide(L)'
;MAEYDIGMADRSKRLSTNIDGNFFVDATCINCDTCRQLAPVSFAENGEFSSVSRQPEGESERYQAYQALLACPVGSIGAIVPDKAQMRAATDSFPILIEDNVYYNGFNSEKSYGANSYFVRHPDGNWLIDSPRYMKRLEDFFERMGGVQYIFLTHEDDIGDAPRYARRFGAKRIIHRADADAQPDAEWIVDGLEPM
;
A
#
# COMPACT_ATOMS: atom_id res chain seq x y z
N MET A 1 11.83 -7.60 17.91
CA MET A 1 10.66 -8.44 17.61
C MET A 1 9.39 -7.61 17.78
N ALA A 2 9.19 -6.58 16.94
CA ALA A 2 7.98 -5.74 16.97
C ALA A 2 7.78 -5.12 15.56
N GLU A 3 7.89 -5.92 14.49
CA GLU A 3 7.97 -5.37 13.13
C GLU A 3 6.86 -5.84 12.19
N TYR A 4 5.92 -6.65 12.70
CA TYR A 4 4.84 -7.21 11.89
C TYR A 4 3.48 -7.10 12.59
N ASP A 5 3.15 -5.92 13.10
CA ASP A 5 1.77 -5.63 13.51
C ASP A 5 0.93 -5.19 12.28
N ILE A 6 0.97 -6.03 11.25
CA ILE A 6 -0.05 -6.05 10.22
C ILE A 6 -1.17 -6.85 10.86
N GLY A 7 -2.31 -6.21 11.13
CA GLY A 7 -3.49 -6.91 11.63
C GLY A 7 -3.69 -8.19 10.84
N MET A 8 -3.51 -9.33 11.47
CA MET A 8 -3.65 -10.62 10.79
C MET A 8 -5.13 -10.91 10.58
N ALA A 9 -5.48 -11.33 9.36
CA ALA A 9 -6.83 -11.73 9.03
C ALA A 9 -7.39 -12.75 10.05
N ASP A 10 -8.62 -12.53 10.43
CA ASP A 10 -9.34 -13.39 11.39
C ASP A 10 -9.93 -14.60 10.68
N ARG A 11 -9.35 -15.78 10.94
CA ARG A 11 -9.81 -17.03 10.36
C ARG A 11 -11.28 -17.34 10.65
N SER A 12 -11.81 -16.88 11.78
CA SER A 12 -13.23 -17.08 12.13
C SER A 12 -14.17 -16.27 11.23
N LYS A 13 -13.65 -15.21 10.59
CA LYS A 13 -14.36 -14.36 9.64
C LYS A 13 -14.05 -14.68 8.17
N ARG A 14 -13.37 -15.81 7.92
CA ARG A 14 -13.06 -16.24 6.55
C ARG A 14 -14.31 -16.23 5.68
N LEU A 15 -14.23 -15.55 4.53
CA LEU A 15 -15.34 -15.55 3.56
C LEU A 15 -15.58 -16.95 2.99
N SER A 16 -16.83 -17.34 2.89
CA SER A 16 -17.24 -18.62 2.27
C SER A 16 -16.96 -18.70 0.77
N THR A 17 -16.73 -17.55 0.15
CA THR A 17 -16.36 -17.42 -1.27
C THR A 17 -14.91 -17.78 -1.56
N ASN A 18 -14.06 -17.91 -0.53
CA ASN A 18 -12.71 -18.39 -0.75
C ASN A 18 -12.68 -19.87 -1.09
N ILE A 19 -11.89 -20.25 -2.11
CA ILE A 19 -11.57 -21.65 -2.33
C ILE A 19 -10.77 -22.22 -1.14
N ASP A 20 -10.91 -23.50 -0.87
CA ASP A 20 -10.18 -24.16 0.23
C ASP A 20 -8.67 -24.12 0.02
N GLY A 21 -7.92 -23.95 1.11
CA GLY A 21 -6.47 -23.95 1.12
C GLY A 21 -5.86 -22.97 2.12
N ASN A 22 -4.58 -22.67 1.93
CA ASN A 22 -3.76 -21.93 2.90
C ASN A 22 -4.11 -20.45 2.98
N PHE A 23 -4.23 -19.77 1.82
CA PHE A 23 -4.58 -18.35 1.79
C PHE A 23 -6.09 -18.16 1.86
N PHE A 24 -6.52 -17.08 2.51
CA PHE A 24 -7.92 -16.69 2.62
C PHE A 24 -8.06 -15.16 2.76
N VAL A 25 -9.24 -14.67 2.44
CA VAL A 25 -9.69 -13.31 2.73
C VAL A 25 -10.80 -13.38 3.77
N ASP A 26 -10.80 -12.49 4.73
CA ASP A 26 -11.85 -12.39 5.73
C ASP A 26 -12.85 -11.25 5.46
N ALA A 27 -13.91 -11.18 6.24
CA ALA A 27 -15.00 -10.24 6.09
C ALA A 27 -14.65 -8.78 6.43
N THR A 28 -13.40 -8.47 6.76
CA THR A 28 -12.93 -7.08 6.92
C THR A 28 -12.48 -6.47 5.58
N CYS A 29 -12.49 -7.23 4.49
CA CYS A 29 -12.13 -6.77 3.15
C CYS A 29 -12.98 -5.57 2.72
N ILE A 30 -12.33 -4.51 2.22
CA ILE A 30 -12.98 -3.29 1.71
C ILE A 30 -13.03 -3.22 0.18
N ASN A 31 -12.72 -4.32 -0.50
CA ASN A 31 -12.74 -4.46 -1.96
C ASN A 31 -11.87 -3.44 -2.73
N CYS A 32 -10.73 -3.05 -2.16
CA CYS A 32 -9.84 -2.02 -2.72
C CYS A 32 -9.01 -2.45 -3.94
N ASP A 33 -9.17 -3.66 -4.44
CA ASP A 33 -8.48 -4.22 -5.62
C ASP A 33 -6.97 -4.53 -5.47
N THR A 34 -6.26 -4.02 -4.49
CA THR A 34 -4.81 -4.18 -4.32
C THR A 34 -4.32 -5.62 -4.49
N CYS A 35 -5.03 -6.58 -3.91
CA CYS A 35 -4.64 -8.00 -3.98
C CYS A 35 -4.80 -8.58 -5.40
N ARG A 36 -5.80 -8.14 -6.14
CA ARG A 36 -6.03 -8.57 -7.52
C ARG A 36 -4.99 -8.01 -8.49
N GLN A 37 -4.47 -6.81 -8.19
CA GLN A 37 -3.36 -6.21 -8.97
C GLN A 37 -2.04 -6.92 -8.71
N LEU A 38 -1.72 -7.26 -7.46
CA LEU A 38 -0.44 -7.87 -7.08
C LEU A 38 -0.39 -9.38 -7.32
N ALA A 39 -1.51 -10.08 -7.17
CA ALA A 39 -1.60 -11.53 -7.34
C ALA A 39 -2.87 -11.95 -8.11
N PRO A 40 -3.02 -11.52 -9.39
CA PRO A 40 -4.23 -11.69 -10.18
C PRO A 40 -4.61 -13.15 -10.44
N VAL A 41 -3.64 -14.05 -10.33
CA VAL A 41 -3.88 -15.49 -10.48
C VAL A 41 -4.62 -16.07 -9.28
N SER A 42 -4.41 -15.49 -8.09
CA SER A 42 -4.92 -16.05 -6.83
C SER A 42 -6.15 -15.33 -6.31
N PHE A 43 -6.29 -14.03 -6.57
CA PHE A 43 -7.40 -13.23 -6.05
C PHE A 43 -8.30 -12.75 -7.18
N ALA A 44 -9.60 -12.80 -6.94
CA ALA A 44 -10.62 -12.27 -7.84
C ALA A 44 -11.71 -11.53 -7.06
N GLU A 45 -12.43 -10.66 -7.75
CA GLU A 45 -13.62 -10.02 -7.21
C GLU A 45 -14.74 -11.04 -7.07
N ASN A 46 -15.45 -10.98 -5.95
CA ASN A 46 -16.62 -11.79 -5.69
C ASN A 46 -17.64 -10.99 -4.88
N GLY A 47 -18.58 -10.36 -5.57
CA GLY A 47 -19.56 -9.44 -4.97
C GLY A 47 -18.89 -8.22 -4.34
N GLU A 48 -19.14 -8.01 -3.06
CA GLU A 48 -18.63 -6.83 -2.32
C GLU A 48 -17.20 -7.02 -1.78
N PHE A 49 -16.56 -8.15 -2.05
CA PHE A 49 -15.24 -8.51 -1.51
C PHE A 49 -14.32 -9.03 -2.61
N SER A 50 -13.03 -8.99 -2.35
CA SER A 50 -12.09 -9.89 -3.02
C SER A 50 -12.08 -11.25 -2.30
N SER A 51 -11.82 -12.32 -3.03
CA SER A 51 -11.66 -13.66 -2.44
C SER A 51 -10.53 -14.43 -3.13
N VAL A 52 -10.04 -15.48 -2.47
CA VAL A 52 -9.09 -16.40 -3.10
C VAL A 52 -9.87 -17.28 -4.08
N SER A 53 -9.69 -17.07 -5.36
CA SER A 53 -10.32 -17.84 -6.45
C SER A 53 -9.48 -19.06 -6.87
N ARG A 54 -8.17 -19.01 -6.62
CA ARG A 54 -7.22 -20.11 -6.81
C ARG A 54 -6.10 -20.02 -5.76
N GLN A 55 -5.78 -21.12 -5.11
CA GLN A 55 -4.62 -21.11 -4.21
C GLN A 55 -3.33 -20.95 -5.03
N PRO A 56 -2.37 -20.13 -4.53
CA PRO A 56 -1.12 -19.94 -5.23
C PRO A 56 -0.30 -21.23 -5.28
N GLU A 57 0.14 -21.60 -6.48
CA GLU A 57 1.00 -22.73 -6.75
C GLU A 57 2.42 -22.28 -7.07
N GLY A 58 3.40 -23.10 -6.74
CA GLY A 58 4.79 -22.74 -6.96
C GLY A 58 5.28 -21.55 -6.12
N GLU A 59 6.54 -21.20 -6.27
CA GLU A 59 7.20 -20.19 -5.46
C GLU A 59 6.78 -18.75 -5.83
N SER A 60 6.69 -18.47 -7.13
CA SER A 60 6.37 -17.13 -7.65
C SER A 60 4.96 -16.67 -7.26
N GLU A 61 3.96 -17.54 -7.41
CA GLU A 61 2.57 -17.17 -7.06
C GLU A 61 2.40 -16.99 -5.55
N ARG A 62 3.06 -17.84 -4.73
CA ARG A 62 3.08 -17.65 -3.27
C ARG A 62 3.74 -16.35 -2.86
N TYR A 63 4.84 -15.99 -3.52
CA TYR A 63 5.51 -14.72 -3.30
C TYR A 63 4.57 -13.53 -3.59
N GLN A 64 3.88 -13.54 -4.73
CA GLN A 64 2.89 -12.51 -5.08
C GLN A 64 1.72 -12.47 -4.08
N ALA A 65 1.23 -13.62 -3.63
CA ALA A 65 0.17 -13.68 -2.62
C ALA A 65 0.61 -13.08 -1.27
N TYR A 66 1.88 -13.25 -0.87
CA TYR A 66 2.44 -12.56 0.29
C TYR A 66 2.62 -11.06 0.06
N GLN A 67 2.99 -10.62 -1.15
CA GLN A 67 2.97 -9.19 -1.47
C GLN A 67 1.57 -8.59 -1.32
N ALA A 68 0.55 -9.28 -1.83
CA ALA A 68 -0.85 -8.88 -1.69
C ALA A 68 -1.29 -8.81 -0.20
N LEU A 69 -0.89 -9.79 0.62
CA LEU A 69 -1.15 -9.81 2.06
C LEU A 69 -0.53 -8.59 2.75
N LEU A 70 0.72 -8.26 2.44
CA LEU A 70 1.46 -7.13 3.05
C LEU A 70 0.90 -5.77 2.62
N ALA A 71 0.47 -5.66 1.36
CA ALA A 71 -0.09 -4.44 0.81
C ALA A 71 -1.55 -4.20 1.22
N CYS A 72 -2.26 -5.23 1.71
CA CYS A 72 -3.66 -5.11 2.12
C CYS A 72 -3.83 -4.03 3.19
N PRO A 73 -4.66 -2.98 2.95
CA PRO A 73 -4.79 -1.84 3.84
C PRO A 73 -5.37 -2.20 5.20
N VAL A 74 -6.31 -3.14 5.23
CA VAL A 74 -7.05 -3.57 6.43
C VAL A 74 -6.57 -4.91 7.00
N GLY A 75 -5.57 -5.54 6.37
CA GLY A 75 -5.03 -6.83 6.84
C GLY A 75 -6.00 -8.01 6.72
N SER A 76 -6.96 -7.94 5.78
CA SER A 76 -7.99 -8.99 5.60
C SER A 76 -7.50 -10.25 4.88
N ILE A 77 -6.23 -10.30 4.45
CA ILE A 77 -5.65 -11.47 3.80
C ILE A 77 -4.80 -12.24 4.82
N GLY A 78 -5.03 -13.55 4.93
CA GLY A 78 -4.31 -14.42 5.84
C GLY A 78 -3.78 -15.69 5.20
N ALA A 79 -2.83 -16.33 5.89
CA ALA A 79 -2.34 -17.66 5.59
C ALA A 79 -2.48 -18.54 6.85
N ILE A 80 -3.09 -19.71 6.70
CA ILE A 80 -3.32 -20.66 7.84
C ILE A 80 -1.98 -21.17 8.37
N VAL A 81 -1.06 -21.48 7.47
CA VAL A 81 0.32 -21.87 7.78
C VAL A 81 1.25 -20.92 7.03
N PRO A 82 1.68 -19.82 7.67
CA PRO A 82 2.53 -18.84 7.02
C PRO A 82 3.94 -19.36 6.77
N ASP A 83 4.44 -19.16 5.56
CA ASP A 83 5.85 -19.35 5.21
C ASP A 83 6.64 -18.08 5.55
N LYS A 84 7.42 -18.15 6.62
CA LYS A 84 8.19 -16.99 7.11
C LYS A 84 9.27 -16.53 6.13
N ALA A 85 9.84 -17.43 5.34
CA ALA A 85 10.87 -17.09 4.37
C ALA A 85 10.26 -16.33 3.19
N GLN A 86 9.16 -16.81 2.65
CA GLN A 86 8.40 -16.14 1.59
C GLN A 86 7.84 -14.79 2.06
N MET A 87 7.28 -14.74 3.27
CA MET A 87 6.79 -13.49 3.88
C MET A 87 7.90 -12.45 3.98
N ARG A 88 9.09 -12.86 4.44
CA ARG A 88 10.26 -11.98 4.54
C ARG A 88 10.71 -11.51 3.17
N ALA A 89 10.84 -12.40 2.19
CA ALA A 89 11.22 -12.06 0.83
C ALA A 89 10.23 -11.05 0.20
N ALA A 90 8.93 -11.28 0.37
CA ALA A 90 7.89 -10.34 -0.07
C ALA A 90 7.99 -9.00 0.64
N THR A 91 8.24 -8.99 1.97
CA THR A 91 8.46 -7.76 2.73
C THR A 91 9.67 -7.00 2.20
N ASP A 92 10.76 -7.69 1.90
CA ASP A 92 12.03 -7.11 1.44
C ASP A 92 11.94 -6.56 0.02
N SER A 93 10.92 -6.94 -0.76
CA SER A 93 10.69 -6.42 -2.11
C SER A 93 10.11 -5.00 -2.15
N PHE A 94 9.45 -4.56 -1.09
CA PHE A 94 8.87 -3.21 -1.06
C PHE A 94 9.87 -2.13 -0.64
N PRO A 95 9.83 -0.96 -1.29
CA PRO A 95 9.04 -0.58 -2.47
C PRO A 95 9.45 -1.32 -3.75
N ILE A 96 8.48 -1.65 -4.59
CA ILE A 96 8.70 -2.38 -5.84
C ILE A 96 9.02 -1.37 -6.95
N LEU A 97 10.19 -1.49 -7.59
CA LEU A 97 10.51 -0.72 -8.79
C LEU A 97 9.54 -1.14 -9.92
N ILE A 98 8.78 -0.17 -10.44
CA ILE A 98 7.86 -0.39 -11.55
C ILE A 98 8.55 -0.12 -12.87
N GLU A 99 9.13 1.07 -13.00
CA GLU A 99 9.81 1.53 -14.20
C GLU A 99 10.76 2.68 -13.84
N ASP A 100 11.94 2.70 -14.42
CA ASP A 100 12.98 3.73 -14.29
C ASP A 100 13.23 4.19 -12.85
N ASN A 101 12.53 5.22 -12.43
CA ASN A 101 12.66 5.89 -11.14
C ASN A 101 11.38 5.88 -10.29
N VAL A 102 10.36 5.10 -10.71
CA VAL A 102 9.05 5.01 -10.06
C VAL A 102 8.93 3.71 -9.27
N TYR A 103 8.61 3.83 -7.99
CA TYR A 103 8.46 2.70 -7.08
C TYR A 103 7.05 2.68 -6.50
N TYR A 104 6.39 1.52 -6.55
CA TYR A 104 5.16 1.27 -5.79
C TYR A 104 5.52 0.98 -4.33
N ASN A 105 4.97 1.74 -3.40
CA ASN A 105 5.37 1.65 -1.99
C ASN A 105 4.85 0.39 -1.29
N GLY A 106 3.71 -0.16 -1.74
CA GLY A 106 2.98 -1.17 -0.98
C GLY A 106 2.48 -0.62 0.36
N PHE A 107 2.14 -1.51 1.28
CA PHE A 107 1.65 -1.13 2.62
C PHE A 107 0.55 -0.06 2.57
N ASN A 108 -0.46 -0.29 1.71
CA ASN A 108 -1.53 0.66 1.49
C ASN A 108 -2.24 1.02 2.82
N SER A 109 -2.77 2.23 2.90
CA SER A 109 -3.38 2.74 4.12
C SER A 109 -4.89 2.48 4.14
N GLU A 110 -5.42 2.03 5.27
CA GLU A 110 -6.86 2.01 5.52
C GLU A 110 -7.44 3.43 5.49
N LYS A 111 -6.67 4.43 5.94
CA LYS A 111 -7.06 5.84 5.93
C LYS A 111 -7.21 6.44 4.53
N SER A 112 -6.65 5.77 3.52
CA SER A 112 -6.77 6.11 2.10
C SER A 112 -7.58 5.06 1.34
N TYR A 113 -8.49 4.36 2.02
CA TYR A 113 -9.34 3.31 1.43
C TYR A 113 -8.57 2.29 0.58
N GLY A 114 -7.27 2.14 0.82
CA GLY A 114 -6.41 1.22 0.11
C GLY A 114 -5.80 1.76 -1.19
N ALA A 115 -5.87 3.06 -1.42
CA ALA A 115 -5.23 3.70 -2.58
C ALA A 115 -3.74 3.36 -2.67
N ASN A 116 -3.27 3.20 -3.90
CA ASN A 116 -1.86 2.96 -4.18
C ASN A 116 -1.06 4.26 -4.03
N SER A 117 0.16 4.14 -3.53
CA SER A 117 1.08 5.27 -3.41
C SER A 117 2.42 4.96 -4.06
N TYR A 118 3.10 5.99 -4.55
CA TYR A 118 4.33 5.83 -5.31
C TYR A 118 5.43 6.75 -4.80
N PHE A 119 6.67 6.24 -4.83
CA PHE A 119 7.85 7.05 -4.62
C PHE A 119 8.54 7.25 -5.98
N VAL A 120 8.81 8.51 -6.32
CA VAL A 120 9.45 8.89 -7.58
C VAL A 120 10.77 9.59 -7.28
N ARG A 121 11.86 9.01 -7.77
CA ARG A 121 13.18 9.66 -7.68
C ARG A 121 13.29 10.76 -8.72
N HIS A 122 13.75 11.93 -8.31
CA HIS A 122 13.97 13.06 -9.22
C HIS A 122 15.22 13.84 -8.80
N PRO A 123 16.06 14.33 -9.75
CA PRO A 123 17.28 15.05 -9.44
C PRO A 123 17.04 16.35 -8.65
N ASP A 124 15.92 17.01 -8.84
CA ASP A 124 15.55 18.24 -8.12
C ASP A 124 14.77 17.99 -6.82
N GLY A 125 14.70 16.73 -6.37
CA GLY A 125 14.02 16.32 -5.15
C GLY A 125 13.00 15.21 -5.40
N ASN A 126 13.00 14.21 -4.52
CA ASN A 126 12.12 13.04 -4.64
C ASN A 126 10.69 13.37 -4.23
N TRP A 127 9.75 12.66 -4.86
CA TRP A 127 8.32 12.81 -4.65
C TRP A 127 7.71 11.58 -4.01
N LEU A 128 6.79 11.79 -3.10
CA LEU A 128 5.82 10.79 -2.68
C LEU A 128 4.47 11.19 -3.30
N ILE A 129 3.90 10.32 -4.12
CA ILE A 129 2.56 10.50 -4.68
C ILE A 129 1.61 9.70 -3.84
N ASP A 130 0.69 10.38 -3.19
CA ASP A 130 -0.15 9.86 -2.13
C ASP A 130 0.65 9.23 -0.98
N SER A 131 -0.01 8.64 0.02
CA SER A 131 0.72 8.18 1.19
C SER A 131 0.38 6.75 1.60
N PRO A 132 1.40 5.87 1.70
CA PRO A 132 1.23 4.56 2.31
C PRO A 132 1.07 4.71 3.83
N ARG A 133 0.75 3.60 4.53
CA ARG A 133 0.94 3.53 5.98
C ARG A 133 2.37 3.93 6.35
N TYR A 134 2.52 4.62 7.49
CA TYR A 134 3.85 4.92 7.98
C TYR A 134 4.53 3.66 8.50
N MET A 135 5.56 3.25 7.78
CA MET A 135 6.37 2.08 8.09
C MET A 135 7.84 2.48 8.22
N LYS A 136 8.50 2.01 9.29
CA LYS A 136 9.93 2.28 9.49
C LYS A 136 10.79 1.82 8.31
N ARG A 137 10.42 0.71 7.70
CA ARG A 137 11.06 0.18 6.49
C ARG A 137 11.00 1.14 5.30
N LEU A 138 9.83 1.76 5.06
CA LEU A 138 9.67 2.76 4.00
C LEU A 138 10.45 4.04 4.33
N GLU A 139 10.41 4.48 5.60
CA GLU A 139 11.23 5.60 6.06
C GLU A 139 12.71 5.35 5.77
N ASP A 140 13.24 4.18 6.14
CA ASP A 140 14.64 3.81 5.92
C ASP A 140 14.99 3.72 4.42
N PHE A 141 14.06 3.24 3.60
CA PHE A 141 14.23 3.22 2.15
C PHE A 141 14.30 4.65 1.59
N PHE A 142 13.33 5.50 1.93
CA PHE A 142 13.30 6.88 1.46
C PHE A 142 14.55 7.65 1.92
N GLU A 143 15.00 7.45 3.15
CA GLU A 143 16.21 8.07 3.66
C GLU A 143 17.45 7.68 2.84
N ARG A 144 17.62 6.38 2.54
CA ARG A 144 18.72 5.90 1.68
C ARG A 144 18.66 6.45 0.26
N MET A 145 17.46 6.77 -0.24
CA MET A 145 17.24 7.35 -1.57
C MET A 145 17.38 8.88 -1.61
N GLY A 146 17.74 9.54 -0.48
CA GLY A 146 17.91 11.00 -0.39
C GLY A 146 16.73 11.75 0.21
N GLY A 147 15.83 11.04 0.88
CA GLY A 147 14.64 11.59 1.54
C GLY A 147 13.46 11.81 0.60
N VAL A 148 12.45 12.50 1.12
CA VAL A 148 11.25 12.95 0.39
C VAL A 148 11.20 14.46 0.49
N GLN A 149 11.19 15.16 -0.63
CA GLN A 149 11.12 16.62 -0.68
C GLN A 149 9.70 17.12 -0.91
N TYR A 150 8.91 16.34 -1.64
CA TYR A 150 7.54 16.70 -2.00
C TYR A 150 6.60 15.53 -1.76
N ILE A 151 5.39 15.83 -1.27
CA ILE A 151 4.28 14.87 -1.14
C ILE A 151 3.11 15.45 -1.92
N PHE A 152 2.78 14.85 -3.06
CA PHE A 152 1.64 15.25 -3.88
C PHE A 152 0.45 14.38 -3.53
N LEU A 153 -0.63 15.02 -3.07
CA LEU A 153 -1.89 14.36 -2.69
C LEU A 153 -2.87 14.52 -3.84
N THR A 154 -3.27 13.40 -4.44
CA THR A 154 -4.09 13.41 -5.65
C THR A 154 -5.58 13.58 -5.36
N HIS A 155 -6.01 13.24 -4.14
CA HIS A 155 -7.40 13.32 -3.69
C HIS A 155 -7.49 13.49 -2.16
N GLU A 156 -8.60 14.03 -1.66
CA GLU A 156 -8.86 14.22 -0.22
C GLU A 156 -8.84 12.91 0.58
N ASP A 157 -9.17 11.79 -0.06
CA ASP A 157 -9.17 10.46 0.58
C ASP A 157 -7.77 9.81 0.64
N ASP A 158 -6.77 10.32 -0.12
CA ASP A 158 -5.48 9.65 -0.30
C ASP A 158 -4.36 10.16 0.62
N ILE A 159 -4.74 10.88 1.65
CA ILE A 159 -3.82 11.52 2.60
C ILE A 159 -3.01 10.52 3.41
N GLY A 160 -3.62 9.41 3.82
CA GLY A 160 -2.96 8.36 4.60
C GLY A 160 -2.16 8.90 5.80
N ASP A 161 -0.88 8.63 5.83
CA ASP A 161 0.06 9.13 6.83
C ASP A 161 1.00 10.25 6.29
N ALA A 162 0.61 10.98 5.23
CA ALA A 162 1.37 12.07 4.63
C ALA A 162 1.88 13.11 5.65
N PRO A 163 1.09 13.57 6.64
CA PRO A 163 1.60 14.50 7.65
C PRO A 163 2.76 13.93 8.48
N ARG A 164 2.80 12.62 8.67
CA ARG A 164 3.88 11.96 9.42
C ARG A 164 5.17 11.88 8.60
N TYR A 165 5.05 11.52 7.30
CA TYR A 165 6.18 11.56 6.38
C TYR A 165 6.69 12.99 6.17
N ALA A 166 5.79 13.97 6.02
CA ALA A 166 6.16 15.38 5.88
C ALA A 166 7.00 15.86 7.08
N ARG A 167 6.56 15.59 8.31
CA ARG A 167 7.34 15.93 9.51
C ARG A 167 8.69 15.21 9.58
N ARG A 168 8.75 13.95 9.15
CA ARG A 168 9.98 13.14 9.19
C ARG A 168 11.05 13.67 8.25
N PHE A 169 10.66 14.10 7.05
CA PHE A 169 11.59 14.49 5.99
C PHE A 169 11.65 16.00 5.75
N GLY A 170 10.81 16.79 6.40
CA GLY A 170 10.65 18.22 6.10
C GLY A 170 10.03 18.43 4.70
N ALA A 171 9.25 17.47 4.22
CA ALA A 171 8.66 17.50 2.90
C ALA A 171 7.51 18.51 2.81
N LYS A 172 7.37 19.15 1.63
CA LYS A 172 6.24 20.02 1.33
C LYS A 172 5.08 19.19 0.78
N ARG A 173 3.92 19.31 1.41
CA ARG A 173 2.67 18.69 0.92
C ARG A 173 2.02 19.63 -0.09
N ILE A 174 1.57 19.05 -1.18
CA ILE A 174 0.94 19.73 -2.31
C ILE A 174 -0.43 19.10 -2.51
N ILE A 175 -1.49 19.90 -2.52
CA ILE A 175 -2.87 19.44 -2.70
C ILE A 175 -3.64 20.43 -3.53
N HIS A 176 -4.61 19.96 -4.32
CA HIS A 176 -5.49 20.84 -5.06
C HIS A 176 -6.48 21.57 -4.11
N ARG A 177 -6.86 22.81 -4.46
CA ARG A 177 -7.77 23.62 -3.63
C ARG A 177 -9.11 22.97 -3.35
N ALA A 178 -9.62 22.17 -4.30
CA ALA A 178 -10.89 21.46 -4.10
C ALA A 178 -10.85 20.47 -2.93
N ASP A 179 -9.66 19.94 -2.62
CA ASP A 179 -9.43 18.91 -1.59
C ASP A 179 -8.68 19.46 -0.37
N ALA A 180 -8.42 20.79 -0.33
CA ALA A 180 -7.57 21.41 0.67
C ALA A 180 -8.11 21.31 2.11
N ASP A 181 -9.41 21.16 2.29
CA ASP A 181 -10.04 20.97 3.61
C ASP A 181 -9.53 19.71 4.31
N ALA A 182 -9.08 18.70 3.57
CA ALA A 182 -8.49 17.48 4.11
C ALA A 182 -7.04 17.69 4.63
N GLN A 183 -6.34 18.73 4.13
CA GLN A 183 -5.00 19.12 4.58
C GLN A 183 -4.88 20.65 4.65
N PRO A 184 -5.57 21.31 5.58
CA PRO A 184 -5.66 22.78 5.62
C PRO A 184 -4.31 23.45 5.93
N ASP A 185 -3.35 22.70 6.46
CA ASP A 185 -1.98 23.11 6.75
C ASP A 185 -0.96 22.61 5.72
N ALA A 186 -1.40 22.21 4.50
CA ALA A 186 -0.51 21.87 3.41
C ALA A 186 0.31 23.10 2.98
N GLU A 187 1.57 22.89 2.68
CA GLU A 187 2.51 23.97 2.36
C GLU A 187 2.23 24.60 1.00
N TRP A 188 1.67 23.83 0.05
CA TRP A 188 1.27 24.32 -1.27
C TRP A 188 -0.15 23.89 -1.62
N ILE A 189 -1.00 24.86 -1.88
CA ILE A 189 -2.34 24.65 -2.42
C ILE A 189 -2.32 25.11 -3.86
N VAL A 190 -2.57 24.18 -4.79
CA VAL A 190 -2.59 24.45 -6.24
C VAL A 190 -4.02 24.71 -6.73
N ASP A 191 -4.17 25.58 -7.71
CA ASP A 191 -5.43 25.98 -8.31
C ASP A 191 -5.46 25.68 -9.80
N GLY A 192 -6.66 25.42 -10.31
CA GLY A 192 -6.92 25.33 -11.74
C GLY A 192 -6.42 24.05 -12.39
N LEU A 193 -6.50 24.01 -13.72
CA LEU A 193 -6.08 22.89 -14.56
C LEU A 193 -4.81 23.21 -15.37
N GLU A 194 -4.20 24.36 -15.11
CA GLU A 194 -2.98 24.78 -15.81
C GLU A 194 -1.77 23.99 -15.29
N PRO A 195 -0.85 23.57 -16.17
CA PRO A 195 0.40 22.96 -15.76
C PRO A 195 1.20 23.90 -14.84
N MET A 196 1.81 23.33 -13.82
CA MET A 196 2.74 24.07 -12.93
C MET A 196 4.09 24.27 -13.62
#